data_bdeea67cb337e53ee4d4e5e45fa994c1
#
_entry.id   bdeea67cb337e53ee4d4e5e45fa994c1
#
_cell.length_a   1.000
_cell.length_b   1.000
_cell.length_c   1.000
_cell.angle_alpha   90.00
_cell.angle_beta   90.00
_cell.angle_gamma   90.00
#
_symmetry.space_group_name_H-M   'P 1'
#
loop_
_entity.id
_entity.type
_entity.pdbx_description
1 polymer ?
#
loop_
_entity_poly.entity_id
_entity_poly.type
_entity_poly.pdbx_seq_one_letter_code
_entity_poly.pdbx_strand_id
1 'polypeptide(L)'
;MKIAVTGATGHIGTNLIPTLIQNHFEVRALIHQDFHGPEFPQVEKFKGDVLDPESMEKFTDGADTVIHLAAKISIEKKSPEALQVNIEGTRNMLRASLKTGVRHFIHFSSIHSLKSKPLNEVLDETRSLNLDSDTDYDRSKAEGERMVMEVSGSGLPVTVLNPTAVIGPNDYIPSLLGRAIINLYQGKIPSLVNGGYDWVDVRDIAEATLAAIKSERRGEKYMLSGEWKSMRDLAGTIHRCGGAAVPRFTIPFPVAMAGASILNRMMTGRERLFTPVSLESLRISHRNISHNKAARELGYRPRPFDGTIADTIDWFKKNKLIAA
;
A
#
# COMPACT_ATOMS: atom_id res chain seq x y z
N MET A 1 -2.98 22.06 -13.28
CA MET A 1 -3.90 21.15 -12.58
C MET A 1 -3.38 20.95 -11.18
N LYS A 2 -4.21 21.20 -10.17
CA LYS A 2 -3.87 21.07 -8.75
C LYS A 2 -4.32 19.73 -8.21
N ILE A 3 -3.40 19.00 -7.56
CA ILE A 3 -3.64 17.66 -7.01
C ILE A 3 -3.46 17.69 -5.50
N ALA A 4 -4.50 17.33 -4.76
CA ALA A 4 -4.47 17.17 -3.32
C ALA A 4 -4.17 15.70 -2.97
N VAL A 5 -3.10 15.47 -2.18
CA VAL A 5 -2.60 14.11 -1.87
C VAL A 5 -2.65 13.89 -0.37
N THR A 6 -3.45 12.95 0.11
CA THR A 6 -3.37 12.46 1.49
C THR A 6 -2.39 11.29 1.59
N GLY A 7 -1.80 11.04 2.75
CA GLY A 7 -0.79 9.98 2.90
C GLY A 7 0.52 10.26 2.15
N ALA A 8 0.79 11.52 1.87
CA ALA A 8 1.95 12.02 1.13
C ALA A 8 3.30 11.61 1.75
N THR A 9 3.33 11.37 3.05
CA THR A 9 4.52 10.99 3.82
C THR A 9 4.75 9.47 3.90
N GLY A 10 3.81 8.68 3.39
CA GLY A 10 3.93 7.22 3.33
C GLY A 10 4.77 6.75 2.13
N HIS A 11 5.09 5.44 2.08
CA HIS A 11 5.96 4.86 1.07
C HIS A 11 5.49 5.13 -0.38
N ILE A 12 4.19 5.00 -0.66
CA ILE A 12 3.65 5.34 -1.99
C ILE A 12 3.72 6.86 -2.22
N GLY A 13 3.34 7.66 -1.22
CA GLY A 13 3.34 9.12 -1.32
C GLY A 13 4.71 9.70 -1.65
N THR A 14 5.76 9.24 -0.98
CA THR A 14 7.15 9.70 -1.19
C THR A 14 7.70 9.36 -2.57
N ASN A 15 7.13 8.38 -3.27
CA ASN A 15 7.46 8.05 -4.66
C ASN A 15 6.54 8.77 -5.65
N LEU A 16 5.29 8.97 -5.30
CA LEU A 16 4.30 9.62 -6.17
C LEU A 16 4.54 11.13 -6.31
N ILE A 17 4.84 11.82 -5.22
CA ILE A 17 5.03 13.28 -5.22
C ILE A 17 6.10 13.73 -6.24
N PRO A 18 7.32 13.16 -6.27
CA PRO A 18 8.30 13.49 -7.30
C PRO A 18 7.78 13.27 -8.73
N THR A 19 7.04 12.18 -8.94
CA THR A 19 6.45 11.87 -10.25
C THR A 19 5.44 12.94 -10.68
N LEU A 20 4.60 13.42 -9.75
CA LEU A 20 3.64 14.50 -10.02
C LEU A 20 4.35 15.82 -10.34
N ILE A 21 5.37 16.19 -9.56
CA ILE A 21 6.16 17.41 -9.77
C ILE A 21 6.85 17.39 -11.14
N GLN A 22 7.50 16.28 -11.50
CA GLN A 22 8.17 16.10 -12.80
C GLN A 22 7.19 16.21 -13.97
N ASN A 23 5.90 15.94 -13.74
CA ASN A 23 4.84 16.11 -14.73
C ASN A 23 4.11 17.45 -14.60
N HIS A 24 4.72 18.44 -13.95
CA HIS A 24 4.25 19.83 -13.84
C HIS A 24 2.87 20.01 -13.18
N PHE A 25 2.50 19.11 -12.26
CA PHE A 25 1.33 19.28 -11.44
C PHE A 25 1.63 20.14 -10.20
N GLU A 26 0.69 20.98 -9.83
CA GLU A 26 0.69 21.63 -8.52
C GLU A 26 0.23 20.62 -7.47
N VAL A 27 1.03 20.41 -6.44
CA VAL A 27 0.75 19.41 -5.41
C VAL A 27 0.48 20.07 -4.06
N ARG A 28 -0.68 19.75 -3.47
CA ARG A 28 -0.98 20.01 -2.06
C ARG A 28 -0.92 18.70 -1.30
N ALA A 29 -0.05 18.60 -0.30
CA ALA A 29 0.14 17.40 0.52
C ALA A 29 -0.46 17.57 1.91
N LEU A 30 -1.34 16.65 2.31
CA LEU A 30 -1.84 16.58 3.68
C LEU A 30 -0.75 16.05 4.60
N ILE A 31 -0.37 16.84 5.61
CA ILE A 31 0.60 16.49 6.63
C ILE A 31 -0.13 16.36 7.97
N HIS A 32 -0.22 15.15 8.49
CA HIS A 32 -0.85 14.88 9.78
C HIS A 32 0.14 14.92 10.93
N GLN A 33 1.36 14.39 10.73
CA GLN A 33 2.44 14.34 11.71
C GLN A 33 3.75 14.83 11.09
N ASP A 34 4.71 15.19 11.92
CA ASP A 34 6.04 15.57 11.45
C ASP A 34 6.64 14.47 10.56
N PHE A 35 7.17 14.89 9.42
CA PHE A 35 7.71 14.01 8.41
C PHE A 35 9.23 14.12 8.34
N HIS A 36 9.91 13.00 8.49
CA HIS A 36 11.36 12.89 8.40
C HIS A 36 11.80 12.29 7.05
N GLY A 37 11.29 12.80 5.97
CA GLY A 37 11.60 12.40 4.60
C GLY A 37 12.11 13.56 3.77
N PRO A 38 12.18 13.39 2.42
CA PRO A 38 12.67 14.44 1.55
C PRO A 38 11.75 15.66 1.59
N GLU A 39 12.36 16.83 1.60
CA GLU A 39 11.61 18.07 1.42
C GLU A 39 11.33 18.31 -0.07
N PHE A 40 10.11 18.72 -0.35
CA PHE A 40 9.70 19.16 -1.68
C PHE A 40 9.27 20.63 -1.59
N PRO A 41 10.18 21.60 -1.81
CA PRO A 41 9.91 23.03 -1.62
C PRO A 41 8.72 23.56 -2.43
N GLN A 42 8.47 22.93 -3.60
CA GLN A 42 7.36 23.30 -4.50
C GLN A 42 6.00 22.68 -4.11
N VAL A 43 5.95 21.87 -3.05
CA VAL A 43 4.71 21.25 -2.57
C VAL A 43 4.07 22.11 -1.49
N GLU A 44 2.81 22.45 -1.67
CA GLU A 44 2.00 23.12 -0.65
C GLU A 44 1.74 22.13 0.50
N LYS A 45 2.33 22.37 1.67
CA LYS A 45 2.11 21.57 2.87
C LYS A 45 0.85 22.06 3.59
N PHE A 46 -0.17 21.21 3.69
CA PHE A 46 -1.42 21.49 4.41
C PHE A 46 -1.46 20.63 5.69
N LYS A 47 -1.49 21.27 6.85
CA LYS A 47 -1.60 20.56 8.13
C LYS A 47 -3.07 20.23 8.41
N GLY A 48 -3.40 18.95 8.60
CA GLY A 48 -4.78 18.51 8.86
C GLY A 48 -4.89 17.04 9.18
N ASP A 49 -6.13 16.60 9.45
CA ASP A 49 -6.48 15.23 9.78
C ASP A 49 -7.66 14.78 8.92
N VAL A 50 -7.57 13.58 8.32
CA VAL A 50 -8.67 12.98 7.55
C VAL A 50 -9.92 12.72 8.40
N LEU A 51 -9.78 12.69 9.72
CA LEU A 51 -10.90 12.55 10.66
C LEU A 51 -11.60 13.88 10.96
N ASP A 52 -11.04 15.01 10.54
CA ASP A 52 -11.65 16.32 10.67
C ASP A 52 -12.33 16.77 9.35
N PRO A 53 -13.68 16.74 9.27
CA PRO A 53 -14.41 17.09 8.06
C PRO A 53 -14.14 18.52 7.57
N GLU A 54 -14.03 19.51 8.47
CA GLU A 54 -13.79 20.90 8.09
C GLU A 54 -12.39 21.09 7.53
N SER A 55 -11.40 20.40 8.11
CA SER A 55 -10.04 20.36 7.60
C SER A 55 -10.01 19.79 6.18
N MET A 56 -10.78 18.72 5.92
CA MET A 56 -10.83 18.10 4.60
C MET A 56 -11.51 18.97 3.53
N GLU A 57 -12.54 19.74 3.88
CA GLU A 57 -13.12 20.71 2.97
C GLU A 57 -12.11 21.79 2.56
N LYS A 58 -11.38 22.36 3.52
CA LYS A 58 -10.31 23.35 3.24
C LYS A 58 -9.15 22.71 2.42
N PHE A 59 -8.83 21.45 2.70
CA PHE A 59 -7.77 20.72 2.00
C PHE A 59 -8.10 20.46 0.54
N THR A 60 -9.36 20.14 0.22
CA THR A 60 -9.82 19.85 -1.15
C THR A 60 -10.22 21.08 -1.94
N ASP A 61 -10.37 22.25 -1.29
CA ASP A 61 -10.78 23.48 -1.94
C ASP A 61 -9.78 23.91 -3.03
N GLY A 62 -10.30 24.14 -4.24
CA GLY A 62 -9.50 24.48 -5.42
C GLY A 62 -8.65 23.33 -5.98
N ALA A 63 -8.78 22.09 -5.49
CA ALA A 63 -8.14 20.93 -6.08
C ALA A 63 -8.94 20.38 -7.25
N ASP A 64 -8.25 20.07 -8.36
CA ASP A 64 -8.85 19.42 -9.53
C ASP A 64 -8.99 17.90 -9.31
N THR A 65 -7.98 17.31 -8.64
CA THR A 65 -7.91 15.88 -8.38
C THR A 65 -7.51 15.63 -6.93
N VAL A 66 -8.14 14.67 -6.30
CA VAL A 66 -7.76 14.14 -4.99
C VAL A 66 -7.14 12.75 -5.16
N ILE A 67 -5.99 12.51 -4.53
CA ILE A 67 -5.38 11.19 -4.41
C ILE A 67 -5.39 10.81 -2.94
N HIS A 68 -6.23 9.84 -2.59
CA HIS A 68 -6.43 9.41 -1.21
C HIS A 68 -5.61 8.15 -0.91
N LEU A 69 -4.37 8.39 -0.38
CA LEU A 69 -3.42 7.35 0.07
C LEU A 69 -3.50 7.10 1.57
N ALA A 70 -4.02 8.06 2.34
CA ALA A 70 -4.04 7.96 3.79
C ALA A 70 -4.81 6.71 4.25
N ALA A 71 -4.14 5.85 4.98
CA ALA A 71 -4.72 4.67 5.60
C ALA A 71 -3.89 4.22 6.79
N LYS A 72 -4.55 3.62 7.78
CA LYS A 72 -3.90 2.88 8.86
C LYS A 72 -3.81 1.41 8.49
N ILE A 73 -2.58 0.91 8.32
CA ILE A 73 -2.32 -0.52 8.09
C ILE A 73 -2.24 -1.22 9.45
N SER A 74 -2.89 -2.37 9.59
CA SER A 74 -2.82 -3.19 10.79
C SER A 74 -2.65 -4.67 10.43
N ILE A 75 -1.80 -5.35 11.18
CA ILE A 75 -1.61 -6.80 11.14
C ILE A 75 -2.21 -7.48 12.39
N GLU A 76 -3.11 -6.79 13.05
CA GLU A 76 -3.90 -7.31 14.16
C GLU A 76 -5.32 -7.64 13.73
N LYS A 77 -5.94 -8.65 14.37
CA LYS A 77 -7.33 -9.03 14.04
C LYS A 77 -8.30 -7.89 14.32
N LYS A 78 -8.08 -7.17 15.43
CA LYS A 78 -8.88 -6.02 15.84
C LYS A 78 -8.02 -4.76 15.87
N SER A 79 -8.47 -3.74 15.18
CA SER A 79 -7.83 -2.43 15.09
C SER A 79 -8.89 -1.35 14.90
N PRO A 80 -9.51 -0.85 16.00
CA PRO A 80 -10.52 0.21 15.92
C PRO A 80 -10.00 1.45 15.20
N GLU A 81 -8.71 1.78 15.38
CA GLU A 81 -8.06 2.90 14.71
C GLU A 81 -8.03 2.70 13.17
N ALA A 82 -7.76 1.47 12.70
CA ALA A 82 -7.80 1.19 11.26
C ALA A 82 -9.24 1.32 10.71
N LEU A 83 -10.25 0.86 11.44
CA LEU A 83 -11.65 1.07 11.05
C LEU A 83 -11.97 2.56 10.96
N GLN A 84 -11.63 3.32 11.99
CA GLN A 84 -11.93 4.75 12.05
C GLN A 84 -11.23 5.53 10.92
N VAL A 85 -9.91 5.41 10.82
CA VAL A 85 -9.14 6.18 9.82
C VAL A 85 -9.52 5.80 8.39
N ASN A 86 -9.64 4.49 8.10
CA ASN A 86 -9.87 4.04 6.73
C ASN A 86 -11.33 4.23 6.27
N ILE A 87 -12.31 4.14 7.18
CA ILE A 87 -13.72 4.32 6.82
C ILE A 87 -14.13 5.77 6.94
N GLU A 88 -13.98 6.38 8.15
CA GLU A 88 -14.42 7.77 8.35
C GLU A 88 -13.53 8.76 7.59
N GLY A 89 -12.21 8.51 7.53
CA GLY A 89 -11.31 9.33 6.73
C GLY A 89 -11.69 9.31 5.25
N THR A 90 -11.98 8.13 4.67
CA THR A 90 -12.47 8.04 3.29
C THR A 90 -13.81 8.73 3.11
N ARG A 91 -14.76 8.56 4.04
CA ARG A 91 -16.07 9.23 4.00
C ARG A 91 -15.94 10.75 4.01
N ASN A 92 -15.09 11.30 4.88
CA ASN A 92 -14.85 12.73 4.96
C ASN A 92 -14.22 13.28 3.68
N MET A 93 -13.25 12.55 3.11
CA MET A 93 -12.61 12.92 1.85
C MET A 93 -13.59 12.93 0.67
N LEU A 94 -14.49 11.94 0.59
CA LEU A 94 -15.53 11.87 -0.44
C LEU A 94 -16.51 13.04 -0.31
N ARG A 95 -17.00 13.33 0.91
CA ARG A 95 -17.91 14.45 1.19
C ARG A 95 -17.26 15.79 0.84
N ALA A 96 -16.03 16.01 1.30
CA ALA A 96 -15.26 17.21 0.99
C ALA A 96 -15.09 17.38 -0.53
N SER A 97 -14.69 16.31 -1.24
CA SER A 97 -14.48 16.33 -2.68
C SER A 97 -15.74 16.67 -3.47
N LEU A 98 -16.90 16.11 -3.07
CA LEU A 98 -18.20 16.45 -3.66
C LEU A 98 -18.56 17.93 -3.43
N LYS A 99 -18.37 18.41 -2.18
CA LYS A 99 -18.73 19.77 -1.79
C LYS A 99 -17.88 20.83 -2.49
N THR A 100 -16.58 20.56 -2.69
CA THR A 100 -15.64 21.51 -3.30
C THR A 100 -15.51 21.36 -4.82
N GLY A 101 -16.26 20.43 -5.42
CA GLY A 101 -16.29 20.27 -6.88
C GLY A 101 -15.05 19.62 -7.48
N VAL A 102 -14.40 18.72 -6.73
CA VAL A 102 -13.27 17.90 -7.24
C VAL A 102 -13.72 17.12 -8.48
N ARG A 103 -12.91 17.17 -9.54
CA ARG A 103 -13.24 16.57 -10.85
C ARG A 103 -12.80 15.11 -10.98
N HIS A 104 -11.89 14.63 -10.12
CA HIS A 104 -11.44 13.26 -10.13
C HIS A 104 -10.95 12.84 -8.73
N PHE A 105 -11.44 11.70 -8.23
CA PHE A 105 -11.04 11.12 -6.96
C PHE A 105 -10.34 9.77 -7.21
N ILE A 106 -9.06 9.68 -6.88
CA ILE A 106 -8.28 8.43 -6.97
C ILE A 106 -8.14 7.85 -5.59
N HIS A 107 -8.71 6.67 -5.37
CA HIS A 107 -8.66 5.95 -4.10
C HIS A 107 -7.64 4.83 -4.14
N PHE A 108 -6.78 4.79 -3.15
CA PHE A 108 -5.91 3.64 -2.91
C PHE A 108 -6.58 2.63 -1.99
N SER A 109 -7.15 1.62 -2.60
CA SER A 109 -7.63 0.45 -1.93
C SER A 109 -6.47 -0.53 -1.64
N SER A 110 -6.68 -1.81 -1.73
CA SER A 110 -5.68 -2.87 -1.52
C SER A 110 -6.19 -4.18 -2.10
N ILE A 111 -5.30 -5.12 -2.39
CA ILE A 111 -5.68 -6.53 -2.60
C ILE A 111 -6.51 -7.08 -1.43
N HIS A 112 -6.31 -6.58 -0.23
CA HIS A 112 -7.02 -6.97 0.99
C HIS A 112 -8.51 -6.57 1.01
N SER A 113 -8.95 -5.65 0.15
CA SER A 113 -10.37 -5.31 -0.02
C SER A 113 -11.16 -6.43 -0.70
N LEU A 114 -10.48 -7.37 -1.36
CA LEU A 114 -11.08 -8.44 -2.15
C LEU A 114 -10.98 -9.79 -1.46
N LYS A 115 -11.97 -10.66 -1.68
CA LYS A 115 -11.92 -12.04 -1.19
C LYS A 115 -10.78 -12.81 -1.87
N SER A 116 -9.84 -13.31 -1.09
CA SER A 116 -8.70 -14.07 -1.64
C SER A 116 -9.11 -15.45 -2.18
N LYS A 117 -10.17 -16.04 -1.65
CA LYS A 117 -10.68 -17.35 -2.09
C LYS A 117 -11.75 -17.20 -3.17
N PRO A 118 -11.87 -18.21 -4.08
CA PRO A 118 -11.06 -19.43 -4.18
C PRO A 118 -9.65 -19.15 -4.78
N LEU A 119 -8.63 -19.86 -4.28
CA LEU A 119 -7.22 -19.64 -4.65
C LEU A 119 -6.84 -20.22 -6.01
N ASN A 120 -7.68 -21.08 -6.60
CA ASN A 120 -7.46 -21.73 -7.90
C ASN A 120 -8.03 -20.93 -9.09
N GLU A 121 -8.71 -19.83 -8.85
CA GLU A 121 -9.21 -18.90 -9.87
C GLU A 121 -8.31 -17.68 -9.98
N VAL A 122 -8.35 -17.00 -11.13
CA VAL A 122 -7.69 -15.70 -11.28
C VAL A 122 -8.36 -14.69 -10.35
N LEU A 123 -7.54 -13.90 -9.64
CA LEU A 123 -8.02 -12.76 -8.88
C LEU A 123 -7.82 -11.49 -9.72
N ASP A 124 -8.92 -10.86 -10.06
CA ASP A 124 -8.96 -9.60 -10.81
C ASP A 124 -9.99 -8.62 -10.21
N GLU A 125 -10.28 -7.54 -10.92
CA GLU A 125 -11.17 -6.47 -10.49
C GLU A 125 -12.64 -6.91 -10.31
N THR A 126 -13.02 -8.07 -10.84
CA THR A 126 -14.39 -8.63 -10.71
C THR A 126 -14.61 -9.37 -9.39
N ARG A 127 -13.54 -9.65 -8.65
CA ARG A 127 -13.61 -10.36 -7.38
C ARG A 127 -14.45 -9.58 -6.36
N SER A 128 -15.30 -10.29 -5.62
CA SER A 128 -16.15 -9.70 -4.59
C SER A 128 -15.36 -9.05 -3.47
N LEU A 129 -15.91 -7.97 -2.92
CA LEU A 129 -15.37 -7.29 -1.76
C LEU A 129 -15.40 -8.18 -0.50
N ASN A 130 -14.39 -8.04 0.34
CA ASN A 130 -14.19 -8.80 1.59
C ASN A 130 -14.84 -8.11 2.80
N LEU A 131 -16.12 -7.75 2.67
CA LEU A 131 -16.88 -7.01 3.69
C LEU A 131 -17.11 -7.82 4.97
N ASP A 132 -17.05 -9.14 4.87
CA ASP A 132 -17.24 -10.12 5.94
C ASP A 132 -15.91 -10.60 6.56
N SER A 133 -14.80 -9.90 6.28
CA SER A 133 -13.49 -10.25 6.83
C SER A 133 -13.46 -10.22 8.37
N ASP A 134 -12.78 -11.18 8.94
CA ASP A 134 -12.50 -11.26 10.38
C ASP A 134 -11.50 -10.21 10.87
N THR A 135 -10.70 -9.61 9.95
CA THR A 135 -9.73 -8.57 10.28
C THR A 135 -10.33 -7.19 10.00
N ASP A 136 -10.14 -6.28 10.95
CA ASP A 136 -10.67 -4.92 10.83
C ASP A 136 -10.01 -4.15 9.66
N TYR A 137 -8.73 -4.43 9.37
CA TYR A 137 -8.04 -3.80 8.25
C TYR A 137 -8.66 -4.19 6.90
N ASP A 138 -8.81 -5.48 6.61
CA ASP A 138 -9.37 -5.95 5.33
C ASP A 138 -10.80 -5.43 5.15
N ARG A 139 -11.62 -5.52 6.22
CA ARG A 139 -12.99 -5.00 6.21
C ARG A 139 -13.02 -3.49 5.95
N SER A 140 -12.10 -2.72 6.57
CA SER A 140 -12.04 -1.27 6.37
C SER A 140 -11.67 -0.90 4.93
N LYS A 141 -10.76 -1.66 4.30
CA LYS A 141 -10.39 -1.43 2.89
C LYS A 141 -11.54 -1.80 1.94
N ALA A 142 -12.25 -2.90 2.22
CA ALA A 142 -13.43 -3.31 1.44
C ALA A 142 -14.56 -2.27 1.54
N GLU A 143 -14.83 -1.77 2.75
CA GLU A 143 -15.86 -0.75 2.98
C GLU A 143 -15.50 0.59 2.34
N GLY A 144 -14.23 1.02 2.44
CA GLY A 144 -13.73 2.23 1.76
C GLY A 144 -13.92 2.14 0.24
N GLU A 145 -13.53 1.01 -0.36
CA GLU A 145 -13.71 0.78 -1.80
C GLU A 145 -15.18 0.79 -2.21
N ARG A 146 -16.05 0.15 -1.42
CA ARG A 146 -17.51 0.16 -1.65
C ARG A 146 -18.06 1.59 -1.70
N MET A 147 -17.75 2.40 -0.67
CA MET A 147 -18.20 3.79 -0.61
C MET A 147 -17.72 4.62 -1.81
N VAL A 148 -16.47 4.44 -2.23
CA VAL A 148 -15.90 5.15 -3.38
C VAL A 148 -16.63 4.77 -4.67
N MET A 149 -16.90 3.49 -4.88
CA MET A 149 -17.61 3.02 -6.08
C MET A 149 -19.09 3.47 -6.10
N GLU A 150 -19.74 3.54 -4.94
CA GLU A 150 -21.11 4.07 -4.84
C GLU A 150 -21.19 5.55 -5.21
N VAL A 151 -20.24 6.35 -4.78
CA VAL A 151 -20.19 7.79 -5.09
C VAL A 151 -19.92 8.05 -6.57
N SER A 152 -19.27 7.13 -7.27
CA SER A 152 -19.03 7.23 -8.72
C SER A 152 -20.35 7.43 -9.52
N GLY A 153 -21.43 6.76 -9.09
CA GLY A 153 -22.75 6.92 -9.68
C GLY A 153 -23.47 8.24 -9.32
N SER A 154 -22.93 9.01 -8.38
CA SER A 154 -23.54 10.22 -7.81
C SER A 154 -22.84 11.54 -8.24
N GLY A 155 -21.99 11.49 -9.25
CA GLY A 155 -21.41 12.68 -9.87
C GLY A 155 -19.96 13.01 -9.51
N LEU A 156 -19.29 12.22 -8.67
CA LEU A 156 -17.85 12.31 -8.46
C LEU A 156 -17.13 11.24 -9.32
N PRO A 157 -16.39 11.63 -10.36
CA PRO A 157 -15.60 10.69 -11.14
C PRO A 157 -14.51 10.05 -10.29
N VAL A 158 -14.48 8.72 -10.19
CA VAL A 158 -13.53 7.99 -9.33
C VAL A 158 -12.65 7.04 -10.12
N THR A 159 -11.49 6.69 -9.56
CA THR A 159 -10.66 5.55 -9.95
C THR A 159 -10.17 4.87 -8.69
N VAL A 160 -10.24 3.53 -8.65
CA VAL A 160 -9.74 2.74 -7.54
C VAL A 160 -8.49 1.98 -7.98
N LEU A 161 -7.42 2.09 -7.20
CA LEU A 161 -6.17 1.37 -7.40
C LEU A 161 -5.99 0.35 -6.26
N ASN A 162 -5.82 -0.92 -6.62
CA ASN A 162 -5.67 -2.04 -5.70
C ASN A 162 -4.24 -2.61 -5.81
N PRO A 163 -3.26 -2.02 -5.12
CA PRO A 163 -1.90 -2.56 -5.09
C PRO A 163 -1.85 -3.84 -4.27
N THR A 164 -0.88 -4.71 -4.62
CA THR A 164 -0.52 -5.91 -3.86
C THR A 164 0.52 -5.59 -2.78
N ALA A 165 1.53 -6.42 -2.55
CA ALA A 165 2.56 -6.17 -1.54
C ALA A 165 3.60 -5.16 -2.05
N VAL A 166 3.47 -3.91 -1.63
CA VAL A 166 4.28 -2.79 -2.11
C VAL A 166 5.65 -2.79 -1.48
N ILE A 167 6.70 -2.80 -2.30
CA ILE A 167 8.11 -2.69 -1.93
C ILE A 167 8.83 -1.71 -2.88
N GLY A 168 10.02 -1.28 -2.53
CA GLY A 168 10.79 -0.38 -3.39
C GLY A 168 11.60 0.65 -2.63
N PRO A 169 12.32 1.52 -3.31
CA PRO A 169 13.08 2.61 -2.70
C PRO A 169 12.15 3.67 -2.07
N ASN A 170 12.76 4.64 -1.37
CA ASN A 170 12.10 5.77 -0.70
C ASN A 170 11.13 5.37 0.44
N ASP A 171 11.36 4.23 1.09
CA ASP A 171 10.65 3.80 2.29
C ASP A 171 11.32 4.40 3.56
N TYR A 172 11.24 5.74 3.70
CA TYR A 172 11.96 6.54 4.72
C TYR A 172 11.61 6.15 6.15
N ILE A 173 10.37 5.77 6.38
CA ILE A 173 9.92 5.18 7.64
C ILE A 173 9.58 3.73 7.31
N PRO A 174 10.56 2.79 7.43
CA PRO A 174 10.39 1.47 6.89
C PRO A 174 9.04 0.84 7.20
N SER A 175 8.30 0.52 6.13
CA SER A 175 7.02 -0.18 6.18
C SER A 175 7.18 -1.56 6.82
N LEU A 176 6.08 -2.28 7.06
CA LEU A 176 6.15 -3.66 7.56
C LEU A 176 7.02 -4.54 6.65
N LEU A 177 6.84 -4.42 5.32
CA LEU A 177 7.60 -5.18 4.34
C LEU A 177 9.06 -4.68 4.23
N GLY A 178 9.28 -3.37 4.28
CA GLY A 178 10.62 -2.79 4.34
C GLY A 178 11.42 -3.28 5.55
N ARG A 179 10.79 -3.35 6.74
CA ARG A 179 11.41 -3.92 7.95
C ARG A 179 11.70 -5.42 7.80
N ALA A 180 10.81 -6.17 7.15
CA ALA A 180 11.06 -7.59 6.87
C ALA A 180 12.28 -7.78 5.97
N ILE A 181 12.45 -6.94 4.93
CA ILE A 181 13.63 -6.94 4.05
C ILE A 181 14.89 -6.58 4.86
N ILE A 182 14.85 -5.51 5.67
CA ILE A 182 15.97 -5.10 6.53
C ILE A 182 16.38 -6.24 7.48
N ASN A 183 15.41 -6.88 8.14
CA ASN A 183 15.67 -7.95 9.08
C ASN A 183 16.21 -9.22 8.40
N LEU A 184 15.75 -9.54 7.18
CA LEU A 184 16.33 -10.63 6.38
C LEU A 184 17.76 -10.29 5.96
N TYR A 185 18.01 -9.06 5.50
CA TYR A 185 19.34 -8.60 5.12
C TYR A 185 20.34 -8.71 6.29
N GLN A 186 19.91 -8.36 7.49
CA GLN A 186 20.72 -8.40 8.70
C GLN A 186 20.81 -9.77 9.37
N GLY A 187 20.16 -10.81 8.82
CA GLY A 187 20.15 -12.15 9.41
C GLY A 187 19.35 -12.27 10.72
N LYS A 188 18.48 -11.31 11.01
CA LYS A 188 17.66 -11.31 12.24
C LYS A 188 16.45 -12.27 12.17
N ILE A 189 16.16 -12.84 11.00
CA ILE A 189 15.11 -13.83 10.81
C ILE A 189 15.77 -15.21 10.69
N PRO A 190 15.75 -16.03 11.77
CA PRO A 190 16.51 -17.28 11.82
C PRO A 190 15.88 -18.42 11.01
N SER A 191 14.59 -18.30 10.68
CA SER A 191 13.82 -19.30 9.97
C SER A 191 12.70 -18.68 9.16
N LEU A 192 12.29 -19.37 8.09
CA LEU A 192 11.20 -18.94 7.21
C LEU A 192 9.91 -19.71 7.51
N VAL A 193 8.79 -19.18 7.02
CA VAL A 193 7.51 -19.88 6.94
C VAL A 193 7.15 -20.02 5.47
N ASN A 194 6.50 -21.15 5.11
CA ASN A 194 6.03 -21.36 3.75
C ASN A 194 4.92 -20.36 3.41
N GLY A 195 5.11 -19.69 2.30
CA GLY A 195 4.20 -18.67 1.77
C GLY A 195 4.97 -17.61 1.02
N GLY A 196 4.26 -16.61 0.55
CA GLY A 196 4.82 -15.51 -0.22
C GLY A 196 3.79 -14.42 -0.44
N TYR A 197 4.14 -13.47 -1.26
CA TYR A 197 3.23 -12.40 -1.70
C TYR A 197 3.40 -12.16 -3.19
N ASP A 198 2.43 -11.54 -3.79
CA ASP A 198 2.60 -10.85 -5.05
C ASP A 198 3.25 -9.48 -4.74
N TRP A 199 4.47 -9.29 -5.22
CA TRP A 199 5.32 -8.13 -4.91
C TRP A 199 5.29 -7.12 -6.03
N VAL A 200 4.98 -5.87 -5.71
CA VAL A 200 4.91 -4.79 -6.67
C VAL A 200 5.86 -3.65 -6.31
N ASP A 201 6.53 -3.08 -7.32
CA ASP A 201 7.39 -1.93 -7.14
C ASP A 201 6.57 -0.65 -6.93
N VAL A 202 6.91 0.12 -5.90
CA VAL A 202 6.25 1.38 -5.56
C VAL A 202 6.32 2.42 -6.69
N ARG A 203 7.36 2.36 -7.53
CA ARG A 203 7.53 3.24 -8.69
C ARG A 203 6.53 2.91 -9.79
N ASP A 204 6.20 1.64 -9.98
CA ASP A 204 5.17 1.20 -10.94
C ASP A 204 3.78 1.67 -10.51
N ILE A 205 3.53 1.71 -9.20
CA ILE A 205 2.31 2.27 -8.63
C ILE A 205 2.23 3.79 -8.90
N ALA A 206 3.34 4.52 -8.72
CA ALA A 206 3.40 5.95 -9.01
C ALA A 206 3.14 6.23 -10.51
N GLU A 207 3.73 5.44 -11.41
CA GLU A 207 3.51 5.53 -12.86
C GLU A 207 2.07 5.18 -13.25
N ALA A 208 1.49 4.12 -12.67
CA ALA A 208 0.09 3.75 -12.89
C ALA A 208 -0.87 4.84 -12.40
N THR A 209 -0.55 5.48 -11.26
CA THR A 209 -1.34 6.60 -10.73
C THR A 209 -1.29 7.79 -11.70
N LEU A 210 -0.12 8.12 -12.22
CA LEU A 210 0.03 9.16 -13.23
C LEU A 210 -0.79 8.85 -14.50
N ALA A 211 -0.76 7.60 -14.96
CA ALA A 211 -1.56 7.16 -16.09
C ALA A 211 -3.07 7.27 -15.80
N ALA A 212 -3.51 6.90 -14.60
CA ALA A 212 -4.90 7.04 -14.16
C ALA A 212 -5.36 8.52 -14.12
N ILE A 213 -4.48 9.45 -13.68
CA ILE A 213 -4.75 10.89 -13.71
C ILE A 213 -5.00 11.36 -15.15
N LYS A 214 -4.15 10.94 -16.09
CA LYS A 214 -4.19 11.34 -17.50
C LYS A 214 -5.28 10.63 -18.32
N SER A 215 -5.76 9.49 -17.83
CA SER A 215 -6.83 8.73 -18.47
C SER A 215 -8.17 9.49 -18.41
N GLU A 216 -9.00 9.33 -19.43
CA GLU A 216 -10.39 9.81 -19.43
C GLU A 216 -11.37 8.80 -18.82
N ARG A 217 -10.90 7.58 -18.53
CA ARG A 217 -11.71 6.52 -17.91
C ARG A 217 -12.00 6.85 -16.47
N ARG A 218 -13.27 6.75 -16.09
CA ARG A 218 -13.74 6.99 -14.73
C ARG A 218 -14.69 5.86 -14.31
N GLY A 219 -14.87 5.69 -13.00
CA GLY A 219 -15.66 4.59 -12.46
C GLY A 219 -14.95 3.24 -12.54
N GLU A 220 -13.63 3.22 -12.71
CA GLU A 220 -12.84 2.03 -12.98
C GLU A 220 -12.02 1.61 -11.77
N LYS A 221 -11.79 0.28 -11.66
CA LYS A 221 -10.85 -0.31 -10.71
C LYS A 221 -9.70 -0.95 -11.46
N TYR A 222 -8.50 -0.91 -10.87
CA TYR A 222 -7.29 -1.50 -11.45
C TYR A 222 -6.48 -2.25 -10.40
N MET A 223 -6.26 -3.55 -10.66
CA MET A 223 -5.27 -4.33 -9.90
C MET A 223 -3.86 -3.92 -10.31
N LEU A 224 -3.04 -3.56 -9.33
CA LEU A 224 -1.64 -3.24 -9.54
C LEU A 224 -0.80 -4.35 -8.90
N SER A 225 -0.75 -5.49 -9.57
CA SER A 225 0.05 -6.65 -9.16
C SER A 225 1.42 -6.64 -9.84
N GLY A 226 2.38 -7.29 -9.20
CA GLY A 226 3.70 -7.50 -9.75
C GLY A 226 3.98 -8.97 -10.01
N GLU A 227 4.88 -9.57 -9.24
CA GLU A 227 5.28 -10.97 -9.38
C GLU A 227 5.15 -11.72 -8.05
N TRP A 228 4.44 -12.86 -8.05
CA TRP A 228 4.38 -13.69 -6.85
C TRP A 228 5.72 -14.39 -6.58
N LYS A 229 6.28 -14.16 -5.39
CA LYS A 229 7.50 -14.81 -4.92
C LYS A 229 7.33 -15.29 -3.48
N SER A 230 7.92 -16.44 -3.17
CA SER A 230 7.94 -16.96 -1.82
C SER A 230 8.89 -16.16 -0.90
N MET A 231 8.74 -16.33 0.40
CA MET A 231 9.69 -15.77 1.38
C MET A 231 11.10 -16.33 1.19
N ARG A 232 11.23 -17.54 0.65
CA ARG A 232 12.54 -18.13 0.32
C ARG A 232 13.17 -17.47 -0.90
N ASP A 233 12.39 -17.17 -1.94
CA ASP A 233 12.85 -16.40 -3.10
C ASP A 233 13.30 -15.01 -2.68
N LEU A 234 12.51 -14.33 -1.84
CA LEU A 234 12.88 -13.03 -1.27
C LEU A 234 14.22 -13.09 -0.53
N ALA A 235 14.38 -14.04 0.39
CA ALA A 235 15.63 -14.22 1.12
C ALA A 235 16.81 -14.55 0.20
N GLY A 236 16.57 -15.35 -0.86
CA GLY A 236 17.57 -15.68 -1.88
C GLY A 236 18.02 -14.44 -2.66
N THR A 237 17.09 -13.61 -3.10
CA THR A 237 17.41 -12.36 -3.81
C THR A 237 18.15 -11.38 -2.89
N ILE A 238 17.73 -11.23 -1.63
CA ILE A 238 18.41 -10.40 -0.64
C ILE A 238 19.85 -10.89 -0.41
N HIS A 239 20.05 -12.20 -0.32
CA HIS A 239 21.41 -12.79 -0.18
C HIS A 239 22.30 -12.45 -1.39
N ARG A 240 21.78 -12.54 -2.61
CA ARG A 240 22.52 -12.14 -3.83
C ARG A 240 22.90 -10.66 -3.84
N CYS A 241 22.14 -9.80 -3.15
CA CYS A 241 22.43 -8.37 -2.98
C CYS A 241 23.37 -8.06 -1.79
N GLY A 242 24.01 -9.07 -1.21
CA GLY A 242 24.98 -8.92 -0.11
C GLY A 242 24.37 -9.06 1.28
N GLY A 243 23.13 -9.48 1.40
CA GLY A 243 22.49 -9.76 2.69
C GLY A 243 22.93 -11.10 3.29
N ALA A 244 22.47 -11.37 4.51
CA ALA A 244 22.76 -12.60 5.25
C ALA A 244 22.34 -13.85 4.44
N ALA A 245 22.95 -14.99 4.79
CA ALA A 245 22.61 -16.27 4.18
C ALA A 245 21.12 -16.61 4.37
N VAL A 246 20.55 -17.26 3.35
CA VAL A 246 19.16 -17.71 3.39
C VAL A 246 18.96 -18.64 4.60
N PRO A 247 17.96 -18.41 5.47
CA PRO A 247 17.65 -19.28 6.59
C PRO A 247 17.47 -20.74 6.12
N ARG A 248 18.21 -21.65 6.77
CA ARG A 248 18.20 -23.08 6.40
C ARG A 248 16.89 -23.77 6.73
N PHE A 249 16.24 -23.36 7.82
CA PHE A 249 15.04 -24.01 8.34
C PHE A 249 13.77 -23.27 7.90
N THR A 250 12.76 -24.08 7.61
CA THR A 250 11.37 -23.60 7.40
C THR A 250 10.53 -24.17 8.52
N ILE A 251 9.87 -23.31 9.29
CA ILE A 251 8.99 -23.71 10.39
C ILE A 251 7.65 -24.16 9.80
N PRO A 252 7.10 -25.32 10.21
CA PRO A 252 5.73 -25.69 9.87
C PRO A 252 4.73 -24.64 10.35
N PHE A 253 3.72 -24.37 9.52
CA PHE A 253 2.76 -23.29 9.79
C PHE A 253 2.10 -23.36 11.18
N PRO A 254 1.63 -24.54 11.70
CA PRO A 254 1.04 -24.60 13.05
C PRO A 254 2.01 -24.17 14.15
N VAL A 255 3.30 -24.53 14.02
CA VAL A 255 4.35 -24.15 14.98
C VAL A 255 4.60 -22.64 14.92
N ALA A 256 4.67 -22.08 13.71
CA ALA A 256 4.82 -20.64 13.52
C ALA A 256 3.65 -19.86 14.13
N MET A 257 2.42 -20.33 13.95
CA MET A 257 1.21 -19.74 14.53
C MET A 257 1.22 -19.74 16.05
N ALA A 258 1.61 -20.87 16.68
CA ALA A 258 1.74 -20.96 18.13
C ALA A 258 2.80 -19.98 18.65
N GLY A 259 3.98 -19.97 18.02
CA GLY A 259 5.06 -19.04 18.35
C GLY A 259 4.66 -17.56 18.21
N ALA A 260 4.01 -17.20 17.11
CA ALA A 260 3.51 -15.85 16.89
C ALA A 260 2.49 -15.42 17.94
N SER A 261 1.61 -16.33 18.36
CA SER A 261 0.62 -16.05 19.42
C SER A 261 1.27 -15.75 20.77
N ILE A 262 2.34 -16.47 21.12
CA ILE A 262 3.11 -16.25 22.35
C ILE A 262 3.87 -14.91 22.24
N LEU A 263 4.62 -14.69 21.16
CA LEU A 263 5.38 -13.47 20.94
C LEU A 263 4.47 -12.23 20.93
N ASN A 264 3.28 -12.35 20.36
CA ASN A 264 2.31 -11.26 20.30
C ASN A 264 1.83 -10.80 21.69
N ARG A 265 1.86 -11.69 22.70
CA ARG A 265 1.57 -11.34 24.09
C ARG A 265 2.73 -10.66 24.83
N MET A 266 3.96 -10.94 24.39
CA MET A 266 5.17 -10.46 25.06
C MET A 266 5.72 -9.15 24.46
N MET A 267 5.46 -8.90 23.18
CA MET A 267 5.98 -7.72 22.47
C MET A 267 4.88 -6.68 22.28
N THR A 268 5.21 -5.41 22.45
CA THR A 268 4.31 -4.27 22.24
C THR A 268 4.88 -3.34 21.18
N GLY A 269 4.02 -2.71 20.38
CA GLY A 269 4.38 -1.62 19.46
C GLY A 269 4.83 -2.03 18.06
N ARG A 270 5.58 -1.15 17.39
CA ARG A 270 5.97 -1.26 15.95
C ARG A 270 6.92 -2.43 15.64
N GLU A 271 7.46 -3.11 16.62
CA GLU A 271 8.43 -4.22 16.43
C GLU A 271 7.78 -5.53 15.98
N ARG A 272 6.46 -5.63 16.03
CA ARG A 272 5.72 -6.84 15.63
C ARG A 272 5.70 -6.98 14.12
N LEU A 273 6.43 -7.93 13.58
CA LEU A 273 6.34 -8.34 12.16
C LEU A 273 5.58 -9.65 11.99
N PHE A 274 5.65 -10.52 13.00
CA PHE A 274 5.07 -11.87 12.95
C PHE A 274 3.89 -11.97 13.91
N THR A 275 2.70 -11.70 13.38
CA THR A 275 1.43 -11.91 14.08
C THR A 275 0.70 -13.09 13.45
N PRO A 276 -0.28 -13.70 14.14
CA PRO A 276 -1.14 -14.71 13.51
C PRO A 276 -1.79 -14.22 12.21
N VAL A 277 -2.20 -12.95 12.16
CA VAL A 277 -2.81 -12.34 10.96
C VAL A 277 -1.80 -12.24 9.81
N SER A 278 -0.57 -11.75 10.07
CA SER A 278 0.46 -11.64 9.02
C SER A 278 0.90 -13.01 8.49
N LEU A 279 0.98 -14.03 9.34
CA LEU A 279 1.28 -15.39 8.94
C LEU A 279 0.14 -16.01 8.10
N GLU A 280 -1.12 -15.78 8.49
CA GLU A 280 -2.26 -16.25 7.70
C GLU A 280 -2.31 -15.54 6.35
N SER A 281 -2.10 -14.22 6.29
CA SER A 281 -2.02 -13.47 5.02
C SER A 281 -0.93 -14.03 4.10
N LEU A 282 0.24 -14.40 4.66
CA LEU A 282 1.33 -15.03 3.91
C LEU A 282 0.91 -16.39 3.34
N ARG A 283 0.14 -17.18 4.10
CA ARG A 283 -0.30 -18.52 3.70
C ARG A 283 -1.38 -18.50 2.62
N ILE A 284 -2.34 -17.56 2.73
CA ILE A 284 -3.49 -17.45 1.80
C ILE A 284 -3.26 -16.45 0.68
N SER A 285 -2.05 -15.89 0.57
CA SER A 285 -1.71 -14.97 -0.50
C SER A 285 -1.96 -15.59 -1.87
N HIS A 286 -2.76 -14.90 -2.67
CA HIS A 286 -3.15 -15.37 -3.98
C HIS A 286 -1.96 -15.37 -4.94
N ARG A 287 -1.78 -16.46 -5.72
CA ARG A 287 -0.63 -16.64 -6.62
C ARG A 287 -0.89 -16.19 -8.05
N ASN A 288 -2.13 -16.03 -8.40
CA ASN A 288 -2.56 -15.69 -9.76
C ASN A 288 -3.43 -14.43 -9.71
N ILE A 289 -2.78 -13.27 -9.63
CA ILE A 289 -3.43 -11.96 -9.61
C ILE A 289 -3.20 -11.30 -10.96
N SER A 290 -4.28 -10.90 -11.64
CA SER A 290 -4.21 -10.32 -12.97
C SER A 290 -4.18 -8.81 -12.93
N HIS A 291 -3.16 -8.21 -13.54
CA HIS A 291 -3.11 -6.78 -13.87
C HIS A 291 -3.42 -6.49 -15.34
N ASN A 292 -4.02 -7.43 -16.06
CA ASN A 292 -4.26 -7.31 -17.50
C ASN A 292 -5.09 -6.08 -17.87
N LYS A 293 -6.04 -5.69 -17.03
CA LYS A 293 -6.84 -4.46 -17.25
C LYS A 293 -5.96 -3.22 -17.14
N ALA A 294 -5.15 -3.11 -16.09
CA ALA A 294 -4.21 -2.01 -15.91
C ALA A 294 -3.18 -1.94 -17.05
N ALA A 295 -2.68 -3.09 -17.51
CA ALA A 295 -1.75 -3.15 -18.64
C ALA A 295 -2.38 -2.63 -19.92
N ARG A 296 -3.62 -3.04 -20.23
CA ARG A 296 -4.34 -2.64 -21.45
C ARG A 296 -4.78 -1.17 -21.43
N GLU A 297 -5.23 -0.66 -20.28
CA GLU A 297 -5.91 0.63 -20.18
C GLU A 297 -5.04 1.76 -19.63
N LEU A 298 -4.02 1.44 -18.84
CA LEU A 298 -3.07 2.40 -18.27
C LEU A 298 -1.64 2.22 -18.79
N GLY A 299 -1.38 1.20 -19.63
CA GLY A 299 -0.02 0.86 -20.06
C GLY A 299 0.86 0.31 -18.94
N TYR A 300 0.24 -0.21 -17.87
CA TYR A 300 0.93 -0.73 -16.69
C TYR A 300 1.85 -1.90 -17.04
N ARG A 301 3.11 -1.84 -16.60
CA ARG A 301 4.14 -2.87 -16.80
C ARG A 301 5.01 -2.97 -15.56
N PRO A 302 4.74 -3.94 -14.68
CA PRO A 302 5.51 -4.07 -13.44
C PRO A 302 6.97 -4.41 -13.71
N ARG A 303 7.86 -3.81 -12.92
CA ARG A 303 9.30 -4.11 -12.92
C ARG A 303 9.56 -5.53 -12.41
N PRO A 304 10.65 -6.18 -12.89
CA PRO A 304 11.07 -7.48 -12.37
C PRO A 304 11.37 -7.41 -10.86
N PHE A 305 10.92 -8.42 -10.13
CA PHE A 305 11.08 -8.52 -8.68
C PHE A 305 12.54 -8.38 -8.21
N ASP A 306 13.48 -9.09 -8.87
CA ASP A 306 14.89 -9.06 -8.47
C ASP A 306 15.50 -7.65 -8.58
N GLY A 307 15.14 -6.88 -9.61
CA GLY A 307 15.54 -5.49 -9.77
C GLY A 307 14.97 -4.58 -8.69
N THR A 308 13.68 -4.77 -8.35
CA THR A 308 13.04 -4.02 -7.26
C THR A 308 13.73 -4.26 -5.93
N ILE A 309 14.09 -5.51 -5.61
CA ILE A 309 14.79 -5.84 -4.35
C ILE A 309 16.21 -5.25 -4.35
N ALA A 310 16.93 -5.34 -5.46
CA ALA A 310 18.28 -4.77 -5.57
C ALA A 310 18.26 -3.24 -5.33
N ASP A 311 17.36 -2.52 -6.01
CA ASP A 311 17.21 -1.08 -5.85
C ASP A 311 16.77 -0.69 -4.43
N THR A 312 15.90 -1.50 -3.80
CA THR A 312 15.46 -1.28 -2.42
C THR A 312 16.62 -1.40 -1.45
N ILE A 313 17.44 -2.45 -1.58
CA ILE A 313 18.63 -2.68 -0.73
C ILE A 313 19.65 -1.57 -0.93
N ASP A 314 19.93 -1.19 -2.17
CA ASP A 314 20.86 -0.09 -2.48
C ASP A 314 20.37 1.23 -1.87
N TRP A 315 19.08 1.48 -1.93
CA TRP A 315 18.49 2.65 -1.31
C TRP A 315 18.62 2.60 0.23
N PHE A 316 18.34 1.45 0.87
CA PHE A 316 18.52 1.28 2.31
C PHE A 316 19.97 1.49 2.76
N LYS A 317 20.96 1.01 1.97
CA LYS A 317 22.39 1.24 2.23
C LYS A 317 22.73 2.74 2.14
N LYS A 318 22.32 3.42 1.06
CA LYS A 318 22.54 4.86 0.86
C LYS A 318 21.95 5.72 1.96
N ASN A 319 20.81 5.30 2.52
CA ASN A 319 20.14 6.00 3.61
C ASN A 319 20.52 5.48 5.01
N LYS A 320 21.55 4.62 5.12
CA LYS A 320 22.11 4.10 6.39
C LYS A 320 21.09 3.32 7.24
N LEU A 321 20.09 2.73 6.62
CA LEU A 321 19.10 1.85 7.28
C LEU A 321 19.64 0.42 7.45
N ILE A 322 20.61 0.04 6.63
CA ILE A 322 21.40 -1.19 6.73
C ILE A 322 22.88 -0.88 6.48
N ALA A 323 23.77 -1.77 6.94
CA ALA A 323 25.19 -1.64 6.66
C ALA A 323 25.49 -1.80 5.16
N ALA A 324 26.52 -1.10 4.71
CA ALA A 324 26.98 -1.12 3.31
C ALA A 324 27.56 -2.49 2.91
#